data_33054d8f164c166d7efc3100d73bd14d
#
_entry.id   33054d8f164c166d7efc3100d73bd14d
#
_cell.length_a   1.000
_cell.length_b   1.000
_cell.length_c   1.000
_cell.angle_alpha   90.00
_cell.angle_beta   90.00
_cell.angle_gamma   90.00
#
_symmetry.space_group_name_H-M   'P 1'
#
loop_
_entity.id
_entity.type
_entity.pdbx_description
1 polymer ?
#
loop_
_entity_poly.entity_id
_entity_poly.type
_entity_poly.pdbx_seq_one_letter_code
_entity_poly.pdbx_strand_id
1 'polypeptide(L)'
;KACADFIGGKPEEIVLSQGSAEAIRASVEAWAHEPGAKLIIPELTYSDGEMAATRNGMPVVKVKMGPDWSIDIAGMKAAAAEAAKSGVAVVYFVNPNNPTSTIADTGALFSWIREKPANTVFLIDEAYAEFVADNSFRSAAEIVREGQENVIVLKTFSKIFAMAGLRLGFAYAASATAKKVHDHIAYDFFMNRPAIEAALSEMNDAEFLKLSRSENDEARVIMEECFKELGLEYLPSQTNFCFFNLKAPLKPFADAMKAEHILVGRPFPPADTWCRLSYVRPAEMRYVADVMRALRKSGKL
;
A
#
# COMPACT_ATOMS: atom_id res chain seq x y z
N LYS A 1 2.68 -11.43 20.07
CA LYS A 1 4.11 -11.39 20.37
C LYS A 1 4.93 -11.42 19.08
N ALA A 2 4.86 -12.45 18.23
CA ALA A 2 5.71 -12.54 17.03
C ALA A 2 5.68 -11.28 16.14
N CYS A 3 4.49 -10.70 15.86
CA CYS A 3 4.39 -9.45 15.12
C CYS A 3 5.08 -8.27 15.84
N ALA A 4 5.00 -8.24 17.18
CA ALA A 4 5.69 -7.23 17.98
C ALA A 4 7.22 -7.37 17.86
N ASP A 5 7.72 -8.60 18.01
CA ASP A 5 9.14 -8.90 17.85
C ASP A 5 9.62 -8.54 16.43
N PHE A 6 8.83 -8.86 15.39
CA PHE A 6 9.12 -8.55 13.98
C PHE A 6 9.25 -7.05 13.70
N ILE A 7 8.38 -6.21 14.30
CA ILE A 7 8.36 -4.76 14.05
C ILE A 7 9.15 -3.97 15.10
N GLY A 8 9.67 -4.63 16.14
CA GLY A 8 10.41 -4.01 17.25
C GLY A 8 9.52 -3.24 18.22
N GLY A 9 8.28 -3.68 18.41
CA GLY A 9 7.30 -3.11 19.31
C GLY A 9 6.96 -4.04 20.50
N LYS A 10 5.85 -3.74 21.19
CA LYS A 10 5.33 -4.54 22.29
C LYS A 10 4.01 -5.23 21.90
N PRO A 11 3.64 -6.35 22.55
CA PRO A 11 2.40 -7.06 22.23
C PRO A 11 1.14 -6.20 22.31
N GLU A 12 1.03 -5.33 23.28
CA GLU A 12 -0.09 -4.40 23.50
C GLU A 12 -0.20 -3.27 22.46
N GLU A 13 0.81 -3.12 21.61
CA GLU A 13 0.87 -2.18 20.51
C GLU A 13 0.44 -2.81 19.18
N ILE A 14 0.12 -4.12 19.18
CA ILE A 14 -0.26 -4.88 17.98
C ILE A 14 -1.76 -5.19 18.00
N VAL A 15 -2.42 -4.88 16.89
CA VAL A 15 -3.81 -5.27 16.62
C VAL A 15 -3.84 -6.24 15.46
N LEU A 16 -4.09 -7.52 15.73
CA LEU A 16 -4.24 -8.54 14.68
C LEU A 16 -5.53 -8.31 13.89
N SER A 17 -5.52 -8.66 12.60
CA SER A 17 -6.65 -8.44 11.70
C SER A 17 -6.72 -9.47 10.57
N GLN A 18 -7.90 -9.59 9.96
CA GLN A 18 -8.11 -10.43 8.78
C GLN A 18 -7.56 -9.78 7.50
N GLY A 19 -6.23 -9.70 7.40
CA GLY A 19 -5.50 -8.92 6.41
C GLY A 19 -5.48 -7.43 6.76
N SER A 20 -4.63 -6.64 6.07
CA SER A 20 -4.61 -5.19 6.26
C SER A 20 -5.95 -4.51 5.94
N ALA A 21 -6.80 -5.12 5.11
CA ALA A 21 -8.11 -4.56 4.77
C ALA A 21 -9.01 -4.36 6.02
N GLU A 22 -9.04 -5.30 6.96
CA GLU A 22 -9.75 -5.12 8.21
C GLU A 22 -9.06 -4.08 9.10
N ALA A 23 -7.73 -4.09 9.18
CA ALA A 23 -6.98 -3.09 9.92
C ALA A 23 -7.22 -1.66 9.40
N ILE A 24 -7.26 -1.48 8.06
CA ILE A 24 -7.61 -0.19 7.43
C ILE A 24 -9.02 0.23 7.85
N ARG A 25 -10.00 -0.69 7.70
CA ARG A 25 -11.40 -0.41 8.07
C ARG A 25 -11.50 -0.01 9.54
N ALA A 26 -10.99 -0.82 10.45
CA ALA A 26 -11.04 -0.56 11.89
C ALA A 26 -10.34 0.76 12.27
N SER A 27 -9.21 1.06 11.63
CA SER A 27 -8.48 2.31 11.85
C SER A 27 -9.26 3.54 11.36
N VAL A 28 -10.00 3.46 10.26
CA VAL A 28 -10.86 4.56 9.81
C VAL A 28 -12.08 4.68 10.73
N GLU A 29 -12.73 3.58 11.06
CA GLU A 29 -13.92 3.54 11.92
C GLU A 29 -13.65 4.12 13.32
N ALA A 30 -12.44 3.92 13.85
CA ALA A 30 -12.04 4.44 15.16
C ALA A 30 -12.20 5.97 15.30
N TRP A 31 -12.24 6.71 14.20
CA TRP A 31 -12.43 8.16 14.20
C TRP A 31 -13.61 8.62 13.33
N ALA A 32 -14.23 7.75 12.54
CA ALA A 32 -15.23 8.14 11.54
C ALA A 32 -16.46 8.84 12.15
N HIS A 33 -16.82 8.52 13.38
CA HIS A 33 -17.97 9.08 14.06
C HIS A 33 -17.65 10.27 14.98
N GLU A 34 -16.38 10.69 15.04
CA GLU A 34 -16.04 11.92 15.76
C GLU A 34 -16.56 13.16 15.01
N PRO A 35 -17.12 14.16 15.73
CA PRO A 35 -17.66 15.34 15.09
C PRO A 35 -16.64 16.04 14.17
N GLY A 36 -17.04 16.28 12.90
CA GLY A 36 -16.21 16.97 11.93
C GLY A 36 -15.03 16.17 11.36
N ALA A 37 -14.91 14.88 11.70
CA ALA A 37 -13.85 14.03 11.18
C ALA A 37 -13.87 13.93 9.64
N LYS A 38 -12.68 13.92 9.04
CA LYS A 38 -12.48 13.79 7.58
C LYS A 38 -11.32 12.87 7.27
N LEU A 39 -11.46 12.06 6.20
CA LEU A 39 -10.36 11.29 5.64
C LEU A 39 -9.63 12.11 4.58
N ILE A 40 -8.30 12.19 4.68
CA ILE A 40 -7.44 12.88 3.72
C ILE A 40 -6.62 11.83 2.99
N ILE A 41 -6.72 11.77 1.67
CA ILE A 41 -6.03 10.77 0.83
C ILE A 41 -5.43 11.41 -0.42
N PRO A 42 -4.36 10.83 -1.00
CA PRO A 42 -3.99 11.12 -2.38
C PRO A 42 -5.12 10.72 -3.33
N GLU A 43 -5.34 11.47 -4.42
CA GLU A 43 -6.40 11.15 -5.38
C GLU A 43 -6.25 9.78 -6.06
N LEU A 44 -5.00 9.30 -6.17
CA LEU A 44 -4.64 8.00 -6.74
C LEU A 44 -3.91 7.16 -5.70
N THR A 45 -4.67 6.36 -4.96
CA THR A 45 -4.14 5.46 -3.92
C THR A 45 -5.04 4.23 -3.76
N TYR A 46 -4.70 3.34 -2.84
CA TYR A 46 -5.50 2.15 -2.56
C TYR A 46 -6.85 2.51 -1.91
N SER A 47 -7.93 1.94 -2.42
CA SER A 47 -9.30 2.43 -2.19
C SER A 47 -9.93 2.02 -0.85
N ASP A 48 -9.33 1.10 -0.08
CA ASP A 48 -10.00 0.56 1.12
C ASP A 48 -10.25 1.61 2.20
N GLY A 49 -9.33 2.59 2.35
CA GLY A 49 -9.53 3.72 3.25
C GLY A 49 -10.72 4.60 2.84
N GLU A 50 -10.82 4.94 1.55
CA GLU A 50 -11.95 5.69 1.00
C GLU A 50 -13.26 4.93 1.15
N MET A 51 -13.25 3.62 0.86
CA MET A 51 -14.46 2.79 1.02
C MET A 51 -14.91 2.70 2.48
N ALA A 52 -13.98 2.57 3.41
CA ALA A 52 -14.28 2.56 4.84
C ALA A 52 -14.88 3.89 5.29
N ALA A 53 -14.29 5.02 4.92
CA ALA A 53 -14.79 6.36 5.24
C ALA A 53 -16.20 6.57 4.66
N THR A 54 -16.40 6.25 3.38
CA THR A 54 -17.71 6.42 2.69
C THR A 54 -18.81 5.60 3.35
N ARG A 55 -18.52 4.34 3.72
CA ARG A 55 -19.49 3.46 4.40
C ARG A 55 -19.91 3.99 5.78
N ASN A 56 -19.03 4.74 6.43
CA ASN A 56 -19.30 5.35 7.74
C ASN A 56 -19.78 6.79 7.65
N GLY A 57 -20.07 7.32 6.44
CA GLY A 57 -20.51 8.70 6.24
C GLY A 57 -19.44 9.76 6.54
N MET A 58 -18.16 9.34 6.63
CA MET A 58 -17.03 10.23 6.86
C MET A 58 -16.64 10.93 5.54
N PRO A 59 -16.61 12.27 5.48
CA PRO A 59 -16.20 12.99 4.27
C PRO A 59 -14.75 12.68 3.88
N VAL A 60 -14.51 12.56 2.56
CA VAL A 60 -13.18 12.26 2.00
C VAL A 60 -12.69 13.50 1.24
N VAL A 61 -11.46 13.91 1.54
CA VAL A 61 -10.73 14.98 0.85
C VAL A 61 -9.62 14.34 0.02
N LYS A 62 -9.71 14.47 -1.30
CA LYS A 62 -8.70 13.96 -2.24
C LYS A 62 -7.72 15.07 -2.58
N VAL A 63 -6.44 14.80 -2.40
CA VAL A 63 -5.33 15.70 -2.75
C VAL A 63 -4.73 15.24 -4.08
N LYS A 64 -4.59 16.16 -5.02
CA LYS A 64 -4.01 15.87 -6.33
C LYS A 64 -2.60 15.33 -6.20
N MET A 65 -2.25 14.40 -7.10
CA MET A 65 -0.88 13.93 -7.24
C MET A 65 -0.01 14.95 -7.98
N GLY A 66 1.29 14.85 -7.80
CA GLY A 66 2.26 15.54 -8.64
C GLY A 66 2.18 15.09 -10.10
N PRO A 67 2.81 15.82 -11.03
CA PRO A 67 2.76 15.51 -12.48
C PRO A 67 3.45 14.17 -12.82
N ASP A 68 4.30 13.68 -11.97
CA ASP A 68 5.01 12.39 -12.03
C ASP A 68 4.34 11.29 -11.17
N TRP A 69 3.09 11.49 -10.79
CA TRP A 69 2.33 10.63 -9.88
C TRP A 69 2.95 10.50 -8.48
N SER A 70 3.82 11.42 -8.08
CA SER A 70 4.28 11.51 -6.70
C SER A 70 3.18 12.01 -5.76
N ILE A 71 3.20 11.58 -4.51
CA ILE A 71 2.27 12.08 -3.49
C ILE A 71 2.70 13.49 -3.07
N ASP A 72 1.81 14.47 -3.21
CA ASP A 72 2.02 15.84 -2.75
C ASP A 72 1.87 15.91 -1.21
N ILE A 73 2.96 15.69 -0.49
CA ILE A 73 2.98 15.75 0.99
C ILE A 73 2.60 17.15 1.49
N ALA A 74 3.01 18.21 0.80
CA ALA A 74 2.68 19.57 1.20
C ALA A 74 1.18 19.85 1.05
N GLY A 75 0.57 19.41 -0.05
CA GLY A 75 -0.86 19.46 -0.26
C GLY A 75 -1.65 18.61 0.74
N MET A 76 -1.16 17.40 1.05
CA MET A 76 -1.75 16.53 2.08
C MET A 76 -1.71 17.22 3.46
N LYS A 77 -0.58 17.83 3.81
CA LYS A 77 -0.42 18.60 5.05
C LYS A 77 -1.37 19.77 5.15
N ALA A 78 -1.51 20.55 4.07
CA ALA A 78 -2.44 21.69 4.02
C ALA A 78 -3.90 21.23 4.16
N ALA A 79 -4.29 20.17 3.46
CA ALA A 79 -5.64 19.60 3.55
C ALA A 79 -5.97 19.07 4.95
N ALA A 80 -5.00 18.37 5.57
CA ALA A 80 -5.14 17.88 6.94
C ALA A 80 -5.27 19.03 7.96
N ALA A 81 -4.45 20.07 7.82
CA ALA A 81 -4.53 21.25 8.70
C ALA A 81 -5.87 21.98 8.58
N GLU A 82 -6.45 22.06 7.38
CA GLU A 82 -7.79 22.63 7.20
C GLU A 82 -8.88 21.75 7.82
N ALA A 83 -8.82 20.43 7.61
CA ALA A 83 -9.75 19.48 8.21
C ALA A 83 -9.68 19.51 9.75
N ALA A 84 -8.47 19.60 10.32
CA ALA A 84 -8.22 19.61 11.76
C ALA A 84 -8.84 20.81 12.50
N LYS A 85 -9.26 21.87 11.79
CA LYS A 85 -9.99 23.02 12.37
C LYS A 85 -11.44 22.66 12.79
N SER A 86 -12.05 21.67 12.17
CA SER A 86 -13.45 21.28 12.40
C SER A 86 -13.63 19.94 13.07
N GLY A 87 -12.56 19.13 13.18
CA GLY A 87 -12.62 17.78 13.75
C GLY A 87 -11.30 17.06 13.56
N VAL A 88 -11.34 15.74 13.53
CA VAL A 88 -10.11 14.93 13.33
C VAL A 88 -9.82 14.77 11.84
N ALA A 89 -8.59 15.09 11.43
CA ALA A 89 -8.04 14.75 10.13
C ALA A 89 -7.41 13.36 10.20
N VAL A 90 -8.01 12.37 9.55
CA VAL A 90 -7.43 11.03 9.39
C VAL A 90 -6.69 11.00 8.06
N VAL A 91 -5.38 10.93 8.08
CA VAL A 91 -4.51 10.91 6.88
C VAL A 91 -4.20 9.46 6.53
N TYR A 92 -4.77 8.96 5.43
CA TYR A 92 -4.45 7.63 4.93
C TYR A 92 -3.38 7.74 3.84
N PHE A 93 -2.25 7.11 4.08
CA PHE A 93 -1.04 7.22 3.28
C PHE A 93 -0.49 5.83 2.98
N VAL A 94 -0.50 5.43 1.72
CA VAL A 94 0.02 4.12 1.28
C VAL A 94 1.46 4.28 0.81
N ASN A 95 2.40 3.59 1.44
CA ASN A 95 3.82 3.75 1.13
C ASN A 95 4.61 2.43 1.27
N PRO A 96 5.03 1.80 0.19
CA PRO A 96 4.88 2.22 -1.23
C PRO A 96 3.43 2.28 -1.71
N ASN A 97 3.14 3.24 -2.61
CA ASN A 97 1.77 3.51 -3.05
C ASN A 97 1.26 2.47 -4.06
N ASN A 98 -0.01 2.18 -4.00
CA ASN A 98 -0.76 1.39 -4.97
C ASN A 98 -1.84 2.30 -5.62
N PRO A 99 -1.82 2.56 -6.94
CA PRO A 99 -1.17 1.75 -7.99
C PRO A 99 0.19 2.27 -8.50
N THR A 100 0.70 3.39 -8.04
CA THR A 100 1.90 4.03 -8.62
C THR A 100 3.20 3.24 -8.40
N SER A 101 3.21 2.29 -7.48
CA SER A 101 4.37 1.45 -7.10
C SER A 101 5.57 2.20 -6.51
N THR A 102 5.47 3.49 -6.31
CA THR A 102 6.55 4.37 -5.83
C THR A 102 6.51 4.59 -4.33
N ILE A 103 7.66 4.94 -3.75
CA ILE A 103 7.75 5.46 -2.38
C ILE A 103 7.61 6.98 -2.37
N ALA A 104 7.07 7.50 -1.28
CA ALA A 104 7.06 8.93 -1.02
C ALA A 104 8.37 9.39 -0.36
N ASP A 105 8.59 10.70 -0.31
CA ASP A 105 9.66 11.28 0.50
C ASP A 105 9.41 11.00 1.98
N THR A 106 10.07 9.96 2.47
CA THR A 106 9.94 9.51 3.87
C THR A 106 10.43 10.58 4.84
N GLY A 107 11.45 11.37 4.45
CA GLY A 107 11.97 12.46 5.27
C GLY A 107 10.94 13.57 5.48
N ALA A 108 10.28 14.01 4.41
CA ALA A 108 9.21 15.00 4.48
C ALA A 108 8.00 14.49 5.28
N LEU A 109 7.59 13.24 5.05
CA LEU A 109 6.48 12.62 5.79
C LEU A 109 6.79 12.53 7.30
N PHE A 110 7.97 12.05 7.67
CA PHE A 110 8.37 11.91 9.07
C PHE A 110 8.55 13.26 9.76
N SER A 111 9.07 14.25 9.04
CA SER A 111 9.13 15.63 9.56
C SER A 111 7.75 16.15 9.90
N TRP A 112 6.78 15.97 9.00
CA TRP A 112 5.40 16.36 9.25
C TRP A 112 4.77 15.63 10.45
N ILE A 113 4.94 14.32 10.55
CA ILE A 113 4.41 13.53 11.69
C ILE A 113 5.00 14.01 13.01
N ARG A 114 6.32 14.27 13.05
CA ARG A 114 7.03 14.72 14.26
C ARG A 114 6.64 16.12 14.74
N GLU A 115 6.03 16.94 13.88
CA GLU A 115 5.42 18.21 14.31
C GLU A 115 4.23 18.01 15.27
N LYS A 116 3.72 16.79 15.41
CA LYS A 116 2.56 16.44 16.24
C LYS A 116 1.35 17.32 15.95
N PRO A 117 0.90 17.40 14.69
CA PRO A 117 -0.19 18.28 14.34
C PRO A 117 -1.45 17.92 15.14
N ALA A 118 -2.05 18.94 15.77
CA ALA A 118 -3.26 18.75 16.58
C ALA A 118 -4.39 18.14 15.74
N ASN A 119 -5.22 17.31 16.35
CA ASN A 119 -6.37 16.65 15.73
C ASN A 119 -6.02 15.92 14.42
N THR A 120 -4.81 15.36 14.30
CA THR A 120 -4.38 14.65 13.09
C THR A 120 -3.88 13.24 13.45
N VAL A 121 -4.39 12.23 12.76
CA VAL A 121 -4.01 10.83 12.89
C VAL A 121 -3.51 10.32 11.55
N PHE A 122 -2.42 9.58 11.55
CA PHE A 122 -1.78 9.04 10.36
C PHE A 122 -1.97 7.53 10.28
N LEU A 123 -2.62 7.05 9.23
CA LEU A 123 -2.73 5.65 8.85
C LEU A 123 -1.71 5.40 7.73
N ILE A 124 -0.60 4.76 8.04
CA ILE A 124 0.48 4.48 7.08
C ILE A 124 0.39 3.01 6.68
N ASP A 125 -0.10 2.77 5.47
CA ASP A 125 -0.22 1.41 4.91
C ASP A 125 1.09 1.00 4.24
N GLU A 126 1.79 0.08 4.88
CA GLU A 126 3.07 -0.46 4.45
C GLU A 126 2.96 -1.88 3.90
N ALA A 127 1.86 -2.21 3.22
CA ALA A 127 1.65 -3.55 2.68
C ALA A 127 2.76 -4.05 1.74
N TYR A 128 3.56 -3.16 1.17
CA TYR A 128 4.64 -3.47 0.23
C TYR A 128 6.04 -3.12 0.75
N ALA A 129 6.16 -2.67 1.98
CA ALA A 129 7.43 -2.17 2.55
C ALA A 129 8.58 -3.19 2.46
N GLU A 130 8.29 -4.48 2.60
CA GLU A 130 9.28 -5.54 2.57
C GLU A 130 9.88 -5.81 1.18
N PHE A 131 9.27 -5.28 0.10
CA PHE A 131 9.81 -5.33 -1.27
C PHE A 131 10.75 -4.17 -1.61
N VAL A 132 10.76 -3.12 -0.80
CA VAL A 132 11.51 -1.90 -1.12
C VAL A 132 13.00 -2.18 -1.16
N ALA A 133 13.63 -1.82 -2.28
CA ALA A 133 15.08 -1.89 -2.47
C ALA A 133 15.77 -0.53 -2.29
N ASP A 134 15.01 0.57 -2.33
CA ASP A 134 15.54 1.93 -2.17
C ASP A 134 15.91 2.21 -0.71
N ASN A 135 17.19 2.51 -0.48
CA ASN A 135 17.74 2.78 0.84
C ASN A 135 17.22 4.08 1.49
N SER A 136 16.55 4.94 0.74
CA SER A 136 15.91 6.15 1.29
C SER A 136 14.61 5.87 2.03
N PHE A 137 14.01 4.70 1.78
CA PHE A 137 12.78 4.27 2.47
C PHE A 137 13.06 3.96 3.94
N ARG A 138 12.17 4.46 4.79
CA ARG A 138 12.12 4.12 6.21
C ARG A 138 10.69 3.78 6.60
N SER A 139 10.53 2.73 7.40
CA SER A 139 9.22 2.36 7.91
C SER A 139 8.72 3.32 8.98
N ALA A 140 7.47 3.74 8.88
CA ALA A 140 6.81 4.56 9.91
C ALA A 140 6.71 3.86 11.29
N ALA A 141 7.02 2.57 11.36
CA ALA A 141 7.21 1.88 12.63
C ALA A 141 8.28 2.55 13.52
N GLU A 142 9.28 3.23 12.92
CA GLU A 142 10.25 4.02 13.68
C GLU A 142 9.58 5.14 14.48
N ILE A 143 8.63 5.82 13.86
CA ILE A 143 7.88 6.93 14.47
C ILE A 143 7.04 6.45 15.65
N VAL A 144 6.43 5.28 15.53
CA VAL A 144 5.69 4.66 16.65
C VAL A 144 6.64 4.32 17.80
N ARG A 145 7.82 3.75 17.50
CA ARG A 145 8.85 3.45 18.51
C ARG A 145 9.42 4.71 19.18
N GLU A 146 9.40 5.86 18.52
CA GLU A 146 9.75 7.17 19.08
C GLU A 146 8.68 7.69 20.06
N GLY A 147 7.57 6.96 20.23
CA GLY A 147 6.48 7.31 21.15
C GLY A 147 5.43 8.27 20.56
N GLN A 148 5.32 8.35 19.20
CA GLN A 148 4.23 9.10 18.58
C GLN A 148 2.93 8.30 18.72
N GLU A 149 1.91 8.93 19.31
CA GLU A 149 0.61 8.28 19.61
C GLU A 149 -0.38 8.38 18.45
N ASN A 150 -0.17 9.30 17.52
CA ASN A 150 -1.08 9.59 16.41
C ASN A 150 -0.71 8.88 15.11
N VAL A 151 0.05 7.78 15.16
CA VAL A 151 0.49 7.01 14.00
C VAL A 151 0.07 5.56 14.14
N ILE A 152 -0.50 5.02 13.06
CA ILE A 152 -0.87 3.61 12.91
C ILE A 152 -0.18 3.08 11.66
N VAL A 153 0.64 2.07 11.81
CA VAL A 153 1.30 1.37 10.70
C VAL A 153 0.55 0.09 10.41
N LEU A 154 0.14 -0.09 9.15
CA LEU A 154 -0.63 -1.23 8.70
C LEU A 154 0.25 -2.20 7.93
N LYS A 155 0.21 -3.47 8.31
CA LYS A 155 1.01 -4.55 7.75
C LYS A 155 0.16 -5.74 7.31
N THR A 156 0.63 -6.50 6.33
CA THR A 156 -0.08 -7.67 5.82
C THR A 156 0.83 -8.84 5.51
N PHE A 157 0.33 -10.04 5.72
CA PHE A 157 0.97 -11.27 5.26
C PHE A 157 0.60 -11.64 3.81
N SER A 158 -0.26 -10.85 3.17
CA SER A 158 -0.78 -11.11 1.82
C SER A 158 0.25 -10.91 0.70
N LYS A 159 1.39 -10.25 0.95
CA LYS A 159 2.32 -9.81 -0.09
C LYS A 159 3.63 -10.59 -0.03
N ILE A 160 4.67 -10.08 0.63
CA ILE A 160 5.98 -10.73 0.68
C ILE A 160 5.92 -12.16 1.23
N PHE A 161 5.03 -12.41 2.17
CA PHE A 161 4.81 -13.72 2.79
C PHE A 161 3.91 -14.67 1.96
N ALA A 162 3.46 -14.26 0.77
CA ALA A 162 2.63 -15.05 -0.16
C ALA A 162 1.32 -15.62 0.44
N MET A 163 0.80 -15.08 1.54
CA MET A 163 -0.33 -15.62 2.31
C MET A 163 -1.66 -14.88 2.04
N ALA A 164 -1.87 -14.35 0.81
CA ALA A 164 -3.04 -13.53 0.49
C ALA A 164 -4.38 -14.22 0.79
N GLY A 165 -4.48 -15.53 0.53
CA GLY A 165 -5.69 -16.33 0.78
C GLY A 165 -5.97 -16.63 2.25
N LEU A 166 -4.96 -16.57 3.10
CA LEU A 166 -5.08 -16.88 4.53
C LEU A 166 -5.63 -15.73 5.38
N ARG A 167 -5.72 -14.54 4.83
CA ARG A 167 -6.31 -13.34 5.45
C ARG A 167 -5.72 -12.99 6.81
N LEU A 168 -4.45 -12.65 6.85
CA LEU A 168 -3.78 -12.20 8.08
C LEU A 168 -3.03 -10.90 7.84
N GLY A 169 -3.11 -10.00 8.82
CA GLY A 169 -2.41 -8.73 8.88
C GLY A 169 -2.44 -8.16 10.30
N PHE A 170 -1.88 -6.98 10.48
CA PHE A 170 -1.92 -6.30 11.77
C PHE A 170 -1.74 -4.79 11.63
N ALA A 171 -2.23 -4.05 12.61
CA ALA A 171 -1.86 -2.67 12.86
C ALA A 171 -0.84 -2.60 14.00
N TYR A 172 0.08 -1.63 13.92
CA TYR A 172 1.05 -1.29 14.94
C TYR A 172 0.92 0.18 15.31
N ALA A 173 0.66 0.46 16.57
CA ALA A 173 0.48 1.81 17.11
C ALA A 173 0.82 1.85 18.59
N ALA A 174 0.99 3.05 19.17
CA ALA A 174 1.08 3.19 20.63
C ALA A 174 -0.13 2.55 21.32
N SER A 175 0.07 1.98 22.50
CA SER A 175 -0.92 1.10 23.17
C SER A 175 -2.33 1.69 23.28
N ALA A 176 -2.45 2.99 23.59
CA ALA A 176 -3.76 3.65 23.67
C ALA A 176 -4.46 3.72 22.30
N THR A 177 -3.71 4.03 21.26
CA THR A 177 -4.19 4.09 19.87
C THR A 177 -4.50 2.69 19.34
N ALA A 178 -3.64 1.71 19.64
CA ALA A 178 -3.86 0.30 19.31
C ALA A 178 -5.18 -0.19 19.94
N LYS A 179 -5.41 0.11 21.22
CA LYS A 179 -6.68 -0.22 21.88
C LYS A 179 -7.87 0.40 21.16
N LYS A 180 -7.80 1.69 20.79
CA LYS A 180 -8.89 2.37 20.07
C LYS A 180 -9.20 1.70 18.74
N VAL A 181 -8.18 1.28 17.99
CA VAL A 181 -8.35 0.52 16.73
C VAL A 181 -8.93 -0.87 17.00
N HIS A 182 -8.42 -1.55 18.02
CA HIS A 182 -8.87 -2.89 18.41
C HIS A 182 -10.36 -2.94 18.73
N ASP A 183 -10.90 -1.91 19.38
CA ASP A 183 -12.33 -1.81 19.71
C ASP A 183 -13.24 -1.80 18.46
N HIS A 184 -12.65 -1.65 17.25
CA HIS A 184 -13.33 -1.71 15.93
C HIS A 184 -12.98 -2.96 15.10
N ILE A 185 -12.18 -3.89 15.63
CA ILE A 185 -12.00 -5.23 15.05
C ILE A 185 -13.26 -6.04 15.30
N ALA A 186 -13.74 -6.75 14.28
CA ALA A 186 -15.02 -7.42 14.34
C ALA A 186 -15.12 -8.45 15.48
N TYR A 187 -14.13 -9.35 15.59
CA TYR A 187 -14.04 -10.33 16.67
C TYR A 187 -12.65 -10.94 16.76
N ASP A 188 -12.04 -10.96 17.96
CA ASP A 188 -10.70 -11.49 18.22
C ASP A 188 -10.57 -12.99 17.91
N PHE A 189 -11.62 -13.76 18.14
CA PHE A 189 -11.63 -15.20 17.95
C PHE A 189 -11.88 -15.66 16.49
N PHE A 190 -12.09 -14.73 15.56
CA PHE A 190 -12.24 -15.06 14.13
C PHE A 190 -10.90 -15.17 13.39
N MET A 191 -9.79 -15.11 14.11
CA MET A 191 -8.48 -15.35 13.50
C MET A 191 -8.36 -16.79 13.01
N ASN A 192 -8.05 -16.95 11.73
CA ASN A 192 -7.83 -18.24 11.10
C ASN A 192 -6.60 -18.92 11.70
N ARG A 193 -6.76 -20.01 12.45
CA ARG A 193 -5.65 -20.72 13.10
C ARG A 193 -4.58 -21.19 12.11
N PRO A 194 -4.90 -21.82 10.96
CA PRO A 194 -3.90 -22.12 9.94
C PRO A 194 -3.09 -20.91 9.47
N ALA A 195 -3.69 -19.72 9.37
CA ALA A 195 -2.98 -18.50 9.01
C ALA A 195 -1.98 -18.07 10.10
N ILE A 196 -2.33 -18.22 11.37
CA ILE A 196 -1.44 -17.90 12.49
C ILE A 196 -0.22 -18.82 12.46
N GLU A 197 -0.43 -20.13 12.34
CA GLU A 197 0.67 -21.11 12.31
C GLU A 197 1.58 -20.89 11.09
N ALA A 198 1.00 -20.64 9.92
CA ALA A 198 1.77 -20.32 8.72
C ALA A 198 2.59 -19.03 8.91
N ALA A 199 1.99 -17.97 9.46
CA ALA A 199 2.70 -16.72 9.71
C ALA A 199 3.87 -16.88 10.70
N LEU A 200 3.68 -17.68 11.76
CA LEU A 200 4.76 -17.97 12.71
C LEU A 200 5.93 -18.71 12.06
N SER A 201 5.65 -19.58 11.08
CA SER A 201 6.67 -20.24 10.28
C SER A 201 7.37 -19.25 9.34
N GLU A 202 6.61 -18.52 8.53
CA GLU A 202 7.11 -17.62 7.49
C GLU A 202 7.91 -16.41 8.05
N MET A 203 7.52 -15.88 9.19
CA MET A 203 8.25 -14.77 9.83
C MET A 203 9.66 -15.16 10.26
N ASN A 204 9.92 -16.45 10.45
CA ASN A 204 11.22 -17.02 10.81
C ASN A 204 11.98 -17.60 9.59
N ASP A 205 11.37 -17.62 8.41
CA ASP A 205 11.98 -18.13 7.19
C ASP A 205 12.68 -17.00 6.40
N ALA A 206 13.89 -16.67 6.83
CA ALA A 206 14.72 -15.66 6.16
C ALA A 206 15.09 -16.05 4.72
N GLU A 207 15.20 -17.34 4.41
CA GLU A 207 15.50 -17.83 3.06
C GLU A 207 14.34 -17.61 2.11
N PHE A 208 13.09 -17.87 2.55
CA PHE A 208 11.91 -17.58 1.77
C PHE A 208 11.77 -16.08 1.48
N LEU A 209 11.96 -15.22 2.48
CA LEU A 209 11.88 -13.77 2.29
C LEU A 209 12.96 -13.26 1.32
N LYS A 210 14.18 -13.81 1.40
CA LYS A 210 15.26 -13.49 0.47
C LYS A 210 14.93 -13.95 -0.95
N LEU A 211 14.39 -15.17 -1.11
CA LEU A 211 13.95 -15.70 -2.40
C LEU A 211 12.84 -14.82 -3.00
N SER A 212 11.81 -14.50 -2.22
CA SER A 212 10.70 -13.66 -2.66
C SER A 212 11.16 -12.28 -3.17
N ARG A 213 12.13 -11.66 -2.48
CA ARG A 213 12.73 -10.40 -2.92
C ARG A 213 13.53 -10.57 -4.21
N SER A 214 14.40 -11.57 -4.27
CA SER A 214 15.27 -11.74 -5.44
C SER A 214 14.49 -12.07 -6.70
N GLU A 215 13.45 -12.91 -6.63
CA GLU A 215 12.57 -13.20 -7.77
C GLU A 215 11.75 -11.96 -8.19
N ASN A 216 11.28 -11.17 -7.22
CA ASN A 216 10.59 -9.92 -7.51
C ASN A 216 11.52 -8.90 -8.19
N ASP A 217 12.75 -8.78 -7.73
CA ASP A 217 13.74 -7.86 -8.32
C ASP A 217 14.12 -8.30 -9.74
N GLU A 218 14.31 -9.59 -10.00
CA GLU A 218 14.56 -10.12 -11.35
C GLU A 218 13.35 -9.86 -12.27
N ALA A 219 12.13 -10.11 -11.80
CA ALA A 219 10.90 -9.84 -12.53
C ALA A 219 10.76 -8.34 -12.87
N ARG A 220 11.10 -7.46 -11.92
CA ARG A 220 11.13 -6.00 -12.13
C ARG A 220 12.12 -5.61 -13.23
N VAL A 221 13.35 -6.12 -13.17
CA VAL A 221 14.39 -5.82 -14.17
C VAL A 221 13.93 -6.25 -15.58
N ILE A 222 13.38 -7.46 -15.73
CA ILE A 222 12.84 -7.95 -17.01
C ILE A 222 11.81 -6.97 -17.59
N MET A 223 10.90 -6.46 -16.76
CA MET A 223 9.86 -5.55 -17.24
C MET A 223 10.41 -4.15 -17.54
N GLU A 224 11.31 -3.62 -16.71
CA GLU A 224 11.95 -2.32 -16.97
C GLU A 224 12.75 -2.33 -18.27
N GLU A 225 13.46 -3.41 -18.59
CA GLU A 225 14.14 -3.59 -19.87
C GLU A 225 13.15 -3.62 -21.04
N CYS A 226 12.05 -4.35 -20.90
CA CYS A 226 10.98 -4.40 -21.88
C CYS A 226 10.37 -2.99 -22.10
N PHE A 227 10.09 -2.24 -21.06
CA PHE A 227 9.55 -0.89 -21.17
C PHE A 227 10.51 0.06 -21.88
N LYS A 228 11.81 0.01 -21.58
CA LYS A 228 12.84 0.79 -22.25
C LYS A 228 12.92 0.45 -23.74
N GLU A 229 12.94 -0.84 -24.07
CA GLU A 229 12.96 -1.34 -25.45
C GLU A 229 11.72 -0.87 -26.24
N LEU A 230 10.54 -0.89 -25.61
CA LEU A 230 9.28 -0.49 -26.25
C LEU A 230 9.01 1.02 -26.20
N GLY A 231 9.88 1.82 -25.57
CA GLY A 231 9.70 3.26 -25.40
C GLY A 231 8.47 3.63 -24.56
N LEU A 232 8.11 2.78 -23.58
CA LEU A 232 7.01 3.03 -22.67
C LEU A 232 7.52 3.80 -21.44
N GLU A 233 6.78 4.82 -21.06
CA GLU A 233 6.98 5.52 -19.80
C GLU A 233 6.53 4.61 -18.64
N TYR A 234 7.30 4.54 -17.57
CA TYR A 234 6.96 3.76 -16.39
C TYR A 234 7.51 4.42 -15.11
N LEU A 235 6.90 4.10 -13.97
CA LEU A 235 7.38 4.55 -12.68
C LEU A 235 8.35 3.51 -12.06
N PRO A 236 9.42 3.95 -11.36
CA PRO A 236 10.36 3.03 -10.71
C PRO A 236 9.67 2.28 -9.57
N SER A 237 9.44 0.98 -9.76
CA SER A 237 8.68 0.18 -8.82
C SER A 237 9.47 -0.20 -7.58
N GLN A 238 8.82 -0.04 -6.43
CA GLN A 238 9.26 -0.51 -5.11
C GLN A 238 8.25 -1.53 -4.51
N THR A 239 7.46 -2.16 -5.38
CA THR A 239 6.42 -3.13 -5.01
C THR A 239 6.57 -4.43 -5.79
N ASN A 240 5.58 -5.30 -5.71
CA ASN A 240 5.48 -6.51 -6.55
C ASN A 240 4.58 -6.28 -7.80
N PHE A 241 4.55 -5.08 -8.33
CA PHE A 241 3.87 -4.72 -9.57
C PHE A 241 4.51 -3.48 -10.19
N CYS A 242 4.32 -3.28 -11.48
CA CYS A 242 4.69 -2.07 -12.20
C CYS A 242 3.48 -1.21 -12.57
N PHE A 243 3.75 0.07 -12.83
CA PHE A 243 2.78 1.02 -13.33
C PHE A 243 3.39 1.80 -14.50
N PHE A 244 2.79 1.66 -15.69
CA PHE A 244 3.36 2.16 -16.92
C PHE A 244 2.29 2.75 -17.84
N ASN A 245 2.69 3.71 -18.69
CA ASN A 245 1.80 4.49 -19.53
C ASN A 245 1.71 3.91 -20.95
N LEU A 246 0.52 3.49 -21.33
CA LEU A 246 0.22 3.02 -22.70
C LEU A 246 0.09 4.16 -23.70
N LYS A 247 -0.10 5.42 -23.23
CA LYS A 247 -0.48 6.60 -24.02
C LYS A 247 -1.77 6.38 -24.85
N ALA A 248 -2.56 5.39 -24.48
CA ALA A 248 -3.81 4.98 -25.09
C ALA A 248 -4.74 4.40 -24.02
N PRO A 249 -6.05 4.29 -24.28
CA PRO A 249 -6.98 3.65 -23.34
C PRO A 249 -6.58 2.22 -22.99
N LEU A 250 -6.72 1.84 -21.71
CA LEU A 250 -6.33 0.54 -21.18
C LEU A 250 -7.04 -0.64 -21.86
N LYS A 251 -8.32 -0.49 -22.20
CA LYS A 251 -9.17 -1.63 -22.62
C LYS A 251 -8.65 -2.40 -23.84
N PRO A 252 -8.25 -1.79 -24.96
CA PRO A 252 -7.72 -2.54 -26.12
C PRO A 252 -6.48 -3.36 -25.77
N PHE A 253 -5.57 -2.80 -24.98
CA PHE A 253 -4.39 -3.51 -24.49
C PHE A 253 -4.77 -4.67 -23.57
N ALA A 254 -5.67 -4.43 -22.61
CA ALA A 254 -6.14 -5.47 -21.70
C ALA A 254 -6.81 -6.64 -22.44
N ASP A 255 -7.60 -6.36 -23.46
CA ASP A 255 -8.23 -7.39 -24.30
C ASP A 255 -7.17 -8.19 -25.10
N ALA A 256 -6.15 -7.51 -25.64
CA ALA A 256 -5.07 -8.17 -26.36
C ALA A 256 -4.22 -9.06 -25.46
N MET A 257 -3.87 -8.58 -24.25
CA MET A 257 -3.15 -9.37 -23.25
C MET A 257 -3.98 -10.58 -22.76
N LYS A 258 -5.28 -10.38 -22.58
CA LYS A 258 -6.20 -11.47 -22.18
C LYS A 258 -6.28 -12.57 -23.23
N ALA A 259 -6.19 -12.24 -24.53
CA ALA A 259 -6.14 -13.23 -25.59
C ALA A 259 -4.90 -14.14 -25.51
N GLU A 260 -3.85 -13.63 -24.89
CA GLU A 260 -2.60 -14.36 -24.58
C GLU A 260 -2.58 -14.88 -23.12
N HIS A 261 -3.75 -15.04 -22.49
CA HIS A 261 -3.93 -15.53 -21.12
C HIS A 261 -3.29 -14.68 -20.00
N ILE A 262 -3.02 -13.41 -20.27
CA ILE A 262 -2.44 -12.47 -19.31
C ILE A 262 -3.51 -11.48 -18.87
N LEU A 263 -3.79 -11.45 -17.55
CA LEU A 263 -4.70 -10.47 -16.97
C LEU A 263 -3.91 -9.28 -16.43
N VAL A 264 -4.25 -8.09 -16.88
CA VAL A 264 -3.72 -6.83 -16.36
C VAL A 264 -4.63 -6.24 -15.29
N GLY A 265 -4.15 -5.22 -14.58
CA GLY A 265 -4.93 -4.54 -13.56
C GLY A 265 -6.20 -3.84 -14.10
N ARG A 266 -7.11 -3.51 -13.20
CA ARG A 266 -8.29 -2.68 -13.52
C ARG A 266 -7.87 -1.26 -13.91
N PRO A 267 -8.77 -0.44 -14.49
CA PRO A 267 -8.52 1.01 -14.63
C PRO A 267 -8.30 1.69 -13.29
N PHE A 268 -7.49 2.74 -13.27
CA PHE A 268 -7.16 3.55 -12.10
C PHE A 268 -7.35 5.05 -12.39
N PRO A 269 -8.59 5.54 -12.48
CA PRO A 269 -8.82 6.97 -12.67
C PRO A 269 -8.15 7.80 -11.54
N PRO A 270 -7.56 8.96 -11.85
CA PRO A 270 -7.53 9.65 -13.15
C PRO A 270 -6.41 9.21 -14.11
N ALA A 271 -5.67 8.14 -13.81
CA ALA A 271 -4.57 7.62 -14.62
C ALA A 271 -5.09 6.67 -15.74
N ASP A 272 -5.99 7.15 -16.60
CA ASP A 272 -6.78 6.33 -17.53
C ASP A 272 -5.95 5.62 -18.62
N THR A 273 -4.76 6.14 -18.92
CA THR A 273 -3.82 5.54 -19.89
C THR A 273 -2.76 4.67 -19.23
N TRP A 274 -2.79 4.54 -17.91
CA TRP A 274 -1.79 3.78 -17.18
C TRP A 274 -2.28 2.37 -16.86
N CYS A 275 -1.38 1.42 -17.00
CA CYS A 275 -1.62 0.01 -16.71
C CYS A 275 -0.82 -0.42 -15.48
N ARG A 276 -1.46 -1.12 -14.54
CA ARG A 276 -0.78 -1.85 -13.48
C ARG A 276 -0.70 -3.33 -13.84
N LEU A 277 0.50 -3.89 -13.77
CA LEU A 277 0.77 -5.31 -13.98
C LEU A 277 1.54 -5.87 -12.78
N SER A 278 1.02 -6.93 -12.17
CA SER A 278 1.70 -7.60 -11.07
C SER A 278 2.89 -8.40 -11.57
N TYR A 279 3.97 -8.39 -10.81
CA TYR A 279 5.09 -9.29 -11.06
C TYR A 279 4.71 -10.71 -10.61
N VAL A 280 5.13 -11.67 -11.41
CA VAL A 280 5.07 -13.10 -11.16
C VAL A 280 6.50 -13.66 -11.25
N ARG A 281 6.67 -14.97 -11.36
CA ARG A 281 8.02 -15.53 -11.47
C ARG A 281 8.76 -14.99 -12.70
N PRO A 282 10.09 -14.87 -12.65
CA PRO A 282 10.88 -14.33 -13.75
C PRO A 282 10.62 -15.00 -15.12
N ALA A 283 10.45 -16.33 -15.13
CA ALA A 283 10.13 -17.05 -16.37
C ALA A 283 8.80 -16.62 -16.99
N GLU A 284 7.78 -16.41 -16.18
CA GLU A 284 6.46 -15.92 -16.61
C GLU A 284 6.54 -14.45 -17.05
N MET A 285 7.37 -13.63 -16.37
CA MET A 285 7.57 -12.24 -16.79
C MET A 285 8.31 -12.12 -18.13
N ARG A 286 9.22 -13.03 -18.46
CA ARG A 286 9.82 -13.10 -19.79
C ARG A 286 8.74 -13.36 -20.86
N TYR A 287 7.81 -14.29 -20.60
CA TYR A 287 6.68 -14.52 -21.50
C TYR A 287 5.82 -13.26 -21.67
N VAL A 288 5.49 -12.57 -20.57
CA VAL A 288 4.74 -11.29 -20.62
C VAL A 288 5.48 -10.27 -21.49
N ALA A 289 6.78 -10.12 -21.31
CA ALA A 289 7.61 -9.21 -22.10
C ALA A 289 7.60 -9.56 -23.60
N ASP A 290 7.69 -10.87 -23.95
CA ASP A 290 7.65 -11.33 -25.33
C ASP A 290 6.28 -11.07 -25.99
N VAL A 291 5.20 -11.28 -25.27
CA VAL A 291 3.83 -10.91 -25.71
C VAL A 291 3.75 -9.41 -25.98
N MET A 292 4.23 -8.56 -25.07
CA MET A 292 4.23 -7.10 -25.26
C MET A 292 5.03 -6.67 -26.49
N ARG A 293 6.20 -7.29 -26.74
CA ARG A 293 6.98 -7.08 -27.98
C ARG A 293 6.20 -7.46 -29.24
N ALA A 294 5.49 -8.59 -29.22
CA ALA A 294 4.65 -9.04 -30.33
C ALA A 294 3.48 -8.08 -30.57
N LEU A 295 2.83 -7.60 -29.52
CA LEU A 295 1.75 -6.60 -29.62
C LEU A 295 2.26 -5.28 -30.22
N ARG A 296 3.44 -4.81 -29.83
CA ARG A 296 4.07 -3.62 -30.43
C ARG A 296 4.33 -3.81 -31.93
N LYS A 297 4.86 -4.97 -32.33
CA LYS A 297 5.12 -5.29 -33.75
C LYS A 297 3.83 -5.35 -34.59
N SER A 298 2.72 -5.76 -33.99
CA SER A 298 1.41 -5.84 -34.64
C SER A 298 0.58 -4.55 -34.55
N GLY A 299 1.10 -3.49 -33.94
CA GLY A 299 0.40 -2.22 -33.79
C GLY A 299 -0.76 -2.25 -32.77
N LYS A 300 -0.74 -3.21 -31.84
CA LYS A 300 -1.75 -3.35 -30.76
C LYS A 300 -1.28 -2.78 -29.43
N LEU A 301 -0.01 -2.34 -29.35
CA LEU A 301 0.60 -1.65 -28.22
C LEU A 301 1.39 -0.44 -28.73
#